data_40bdcb609b7618c3f0a0d164c5bb5848
#
_entry.id   40bdcb609b7618c3f0a0d164c5bb5848
#
_cell.length_a   1.000
_cell.length_b   1.000
_cell.length_c   1.000
_cell.angle_alpha   90.00
_cell.angle_beta   90.00
_cell.angle_gamma   90.00
#
_symmetry.space_group_name_H-M   'P 1'
#
loop_
_entity.id
_entity.type
_entity.pdbx_description
1 polymer ?
#
loop_
_entity_poly.entity_id
_entity_poly.type
_entity_poly.pdbx_seq_one_letter_code
_entity_poly.pdbx_strand_id
1 'polypeptide(L)'
;VMTLNDESKEYASRWKVEELVKRYSDHIAFPIYLHYSQNQYDDKGAVTGKEDKVDQINSASALWKRPKSKLTAEDYNDFYKTFSHDGTPPLMYVHTHAEGTQEYTTLFYVPEQAPFDMYHADYKSGLKLYVKRVFITDDDRELLPAYLRFVRGIIDSEDLPLNVSREILQQNR
;
A
#
# COMPACT_ATOMS: atom_id res chain seq x y z
N VAL A 1 7.69 -24.41 -5.68
CA VAL A 1 6.26 -24.73 -5.92
C VAL A 1 5.57 -24.80 -4.57
N MET A 2 4.47 -24.09 -4.43
CA MET A 2 3.62 -24.15 -3.22
C MET A 2 2.36 -24.92 -3.58
N THR A 3 1.95 -25.83 -2.69
CA THR A 3 0.68 -26.57 -2.83
C THR A 3 -0.29 -26.02 -1.79
N LEU A 4 -1.46 -25.61 -2.23
CA LEU A 4 -2.51 -25.08 -1.36
C LEU A 4 -3.41 -26.23 -0.88
N ASN A 5 -3.84 -26.14 0.39
CA ASN A 5 -4.88 -27.03 0.91
C ASN A 5 -6.26 -26.64 0.34
N ASP A 6 -7.27 -27.47 0.59
CA ASP A 6 -8.61 -27.26 0.03
C ASP A 6 -9.26 -25.97 0.51
N GLU A 7 -9.01 -25.54 1.75
CA GLU A 7 -9.54 -24.32 2.35
C GLU A 7 -8.89 -23.04 1.77
N SER A 8 -7.70 -23.19 1.19
CA SER A 8 -6.91 -22.05 0.66
C SER A 8 -6.92 -21.96 -0.87
N LYS A 9 -7.75 -22.74 -1.56
CA LYS A 9 -7.81 -22.76 -3.04
C LYS A 9 -8.17 -21.41 -3.66
N GLU A 10 -8.88 -20.54 -2.94
CA GLU A 10 -9.19 -19.17 -3.40
C GLU A 10 -7.94 -18.37 -3.72
N TYR A 11 -6.82 -18.60 -3.01
CA TYR A 11 -5.53 -17.92 -3.23
C TYR A 11 -4.83 -18.35 -4.53
N ALA A 12 -5.33 -19.38 -5.21
CA ALA A 12 -4.86 -19.75 -6.55
C ALA A 12 -5.54 -18.96 -7.67
N SER A 13 -6.55 -18.14 -7.35
CA SER A 13 -7.23 -17.33 -8.36
C SER A 13 -6.39 -16.09 -8.72
N ARG A 14 -6.37 -15.71 -10.02
CA ARG A 14 -5.70 -14.52 -10.52
C ARG A 14 -6.08 -13.28 -9.71
N TRP A 15 -7.37 -13.04 -9.58
CA TRP A 15 -7.91 -11.88 -8.88
C TRP A 15 -7.41 -11.80 -7.42
N LYS A 16 -7.40 -12.93 -6.70
CA LYS A 16 -6.95 -12.95 -5.30
C LYS A 16 -5.47 -12.69 -5.16
N VAL A 17 -4.66 -13.21 -6.08
CA VAL A 17 -3.22 -12.92 -6.11
C VAL A 17 -2.96 -11.44 -6.40
N GLU A 18 -3.65 -10.86 -7.38
CA GLU A 18 -3.54 -9.42 -7.71
C GLU A 18 -3.94 -8.55 -6.51
N GLU A 19 -5.07 -8.86 -5.84
CA GLU A 19 -5.52 -8.16 -4.63
C GLU A 19 -4.45 -8.18 -3.52
N LEU A 20 -3.91 -9.37 -3.22
CA LEU A 20 -2.90 -9.53 -2.17
C LEU A 20 -1.62 -8.79 -2.49
N VAL A 21 -1.13 -8.88 -3.74
CA VAL A 21 0.08 -8.17 -4.16
C VAL A 21 -0.14 -6.66 -4.09
N LYS A 22 -1.26 -6.15 -4.58
CA LYS A 22 -1.62 -4.74 -4.49
C LYS A 22 -1.69 -4.25 -3.04
N ARG A 23 -2.25 -5.05 -2.17
CA ARG A 23 -2.41 -4.67 -0.77
C ARG A 23 -1.10 -4.66 0.01
N TYR A 24 -0.28 -5.70 -0.14
CA TYR A 24 0.88 -5.93 0.75
C TYR A 24 2.23 -5.63 0.11
N SER A 25 2.35 -5.69 -1.20
CA SER A 25 3.61 -5.69 -1.93
C SER A 25 3.64 -4.73 -3.13
N ASP A 26 2.66 -3.80 -3.21
CA ASP A 26 2.58 -2.89 -4.35
C ASP A 26 3.85 -2.05 -4.51
N HIS A 27 4.46 -1.64 -3.41
CA HIS A 27 5.58 -0.69 -3.39
C HIS A 27 6.96 -1.33 -3.17
N ILE A 28 7.08 -2.65 -3.11
CA ILE A 28 8.39 -3.30 -3.00
C ILE A 28 9.25 -2.96 -4.22
N ALA A 29 10.59 -3.00 -4.04
CA ALA A 29 11.52 -2.52 -5.08
C ALA A 29 11.60 -3.40 -6.33
N PHE A 30 10.95 -4.55 -6.35
CA PHE A 30 11.01 -5.54 -7.42
C PHE A 30 9.68 -5.66 -8.13
N PRO A 31 9.65 -5.71 -9.48
CA PRO A 31 8.43 -6.00 -10.22
C PRO A 31 7.98 -7.44 -9.97
N ILE A 32 6.70 -7.62 -9.72
CA ILE A 32 6.05 -8.92 -9.60
C ILE A 32 5.25 -9.16 -10.86
N TYR A 33 5.57 -10.25 -11.56
CA TYR A 33 4.87 -10.65 -12.78
C TYR A 33 3.98 -11.85 -12.52
N LEU A 34 2.73 -11.75 -12.93
CA LEU A 34 1.76 -12.84 -12.88
C LEU A 34 1.63 -13.46 -14.27
N HIS A 35 1.93 -14.76 -14.36
CA HIS A 35 1.71 -15.55 -15.56
C HIS A 35 0.37 -16.28 -15.44
N TYR A 36 -0.49 -16.14 -16.44
CA TYR A 36 -1.80 -16.77 -16.44
C TYR A 36 -2.28 -17.05 -17.85
N SER A 37 -3.19 -18.02 -18.00
CA SER A 37 -3.83 -18.31 -19.29
C SER A 37 -5.24 -17.70 -19.31
N GLN A 38 -5.54 -16.93 -20.33
CA GLN A 38 -6.86 -16.32 -20.57
C GLN A 38 -7.56 -17.07 -21.72
N ASN A 39 -8.85 -17.39 -21.53
CA ASN A 39 -9.65 -17.94 -22.61
C ASN A 39 -9.90 -16.87 -23.68
N GLN A 40 -9.74 -17.27 -24.95
CA GLN A 40 -10.18 -16.47 -26.09
C GLN A 40 -11.59 -16.92 -26.46
N TYR A 41 -12.45 -15.95 -26.83
CA TYR A 41 -13.83 -16.20 -27.20
C TYR A 41 -14.08 -15.71 -28.63
N ASP A 42 -14.93 -16.39 -29.35
CA ASP A 42 -15.44 -15.94 -30.66
C ASP A 42 -16.60 -14.93 -30.47
N ASP A 43 -17.09 -14.39 -31.60
CA ASP A 43 -18.22 -13.46 -31.62
C ASP A 43 -19.51 -14.05 -31.05
N LYS A 44 -19.58 -15.36 -30.88
CA LYS A 44 -20.71 -16.12 -30.33
C LYS A 44 -20.50 -16.52 -28.86
N GLY A 45 -19.38 -16.12 -28.25
CA GLY A 45 -19.05 -16.42 -26.86
C GLY A 45 -18.50 -17.82 -26.60
N ALA A 46 -18.16 -18.61 -27.66
CA ALA A 46 -17.53 -19.91 -27.51
C ALA A 46 -16.02 -19.78 -27.31
N VAL A 47 -15.45 -20.62 -26.44
CA VAL A 47 -13.99 -20.64 -26.19
C VAL A 47 -13.29 -21.20 -27.41
N THR A 48 -12.47 -20.38 -28.08
CA THR A 48 -11.70 -20.73 -29.27
C THR A 48 -10.27 -21.16 -28.98
N GLY A 49 -9.75 -20.76 -27.81
CA GLY A 49 -8.36 -21.08 -27.42
C GLY A 49 -8.01 -20.53 -26.05
N LYS A 50 -6.75 -20.71 -25.67
CA LYS A 50 -6.12 -20.09 -24.49
C LYS A 50 -4.92 -19.29 -24.96
N GLU A 51 -4.77 -18.11 -24.40
CA GLU A 51 -3.62 -17.24 -24.61
C GLU A 51 -2.88 -17.07 -23.29
N ASP A 52 -1.58 -17.32 -23.29
CA ASP A 52 -0.75 -17.09 -22.11
C ASP A 52 -0.36 -15.62 -22.03
N LYS A 53 -0.62 -15.01 -20.88
CA LYS A 53 -0.33 -13.61 -20.59
C LYS A 53 0.58 -13.46 -19.39
N VAL A 54 1.30 -12.34 -19.40
CA VAL A 54 2.21 -11.95 -18.33
C VAL A 54 1.96 -10.50 -18.01
N ASP A 55 1.44 -10.22 -16.83
CA ASP A 55 1.18 -8.85 -16.39
C ASP A 55 2.02 -8.52 -15.15
N GLN A 56 2.59 -7.31 -15.12
CA GLN A 56 3.14 -6.77 -13.90
C GLN A 56 1.99 -6.32 -13.00
N ILE A 57 1.90 -6.90 -11.80
CA ILE A 57 0.75 -6.71 -10.90
C ILE A 57 1.03 -5.79 -9.70
N ASN A 58 2.25 -5.25 -9.57
CA ASN A 58 2.61 -4.25 -8.57
C ASN A 58 3.22 -3.00 -9.21
N SER A 59 3.22 -1.89 -8.48
CA SER A 59 3.82 -0.63 -8.92
C SER A 59 5.34 -0.66 -8.92
N ALA A 60 5.95 -1.52 -8.10
CA ALA A 60 7.40 -1.66 -7.88
C ALA A 60 8.11 -0.31 -7.59
N SER A 61 7.35 0.66 -7.09
CA SER A 61 7.80 2.03 -6.84
C SER A 61 7.16 2.56 -5.56
N ALA A 62 7.96 3.26 -4.78
CA ALA A 62 7.52 3.97 -3.57
C ALA A 62 7.91 5.45 -3.72
N LEU A 63 6.93 6.33 -3.89
CA LEU A 63 7.16 7.76 -4.06
C LEU A 63 8.00 8.32 -2.90
N TRP A 64 7.69 7.92 -1.68
CA TRP A 64 8.37 8.39 -0.45
C TRP A 64 9.83 7.95 -0.33
N LYS A 65 10.29 6.99 -1.14
CA LYS A 65 11.70 6.58 -1.21
C LYS A 65 12.47 7.29 -2.33
N ARG A 66 11.79 8.07 -3.16
CA ARG A 66 12.45 8.84 -4.21
C ARG A 66 13.10 10.10 -3.63
N PRO A 67 14.26 10.54 -4.15
CA PRO A 67 14.86 11.80 -3.75
C PRO A 67 13.86 12.98 -3.91
N LYS A 68 13.71 13.80 -2.89
CA LYS A 68 12.79 14.96 -2.91
C LYS A 68 13.06 15.91 -4.08
N SER A 69 14.35 16.03 -4.48
CA SER A 69 14.78 16.87 -5.61
C SER A 69 14.25 16.42 -6.97
N LYS A 70 13.73 15.18 -7.05
CA LYS A 70 13.14 14.58 -8.26
C LYS A 70 11.62 14.54 -8.22
N LEU A 71 11.01 15.08 -7.17
CA LEU A 71 9.56 15.08 -6.98
C LEU A 71 9.02 16.49 -7.14
N THR A 72 7.93 16.61 -7.87
CA THR A 72 7.18 17.86 -8.05
C THR A 72 5.99 17.91 -7.09
N ALA A 73 5.41 19.08 -6.89
CA ALA A 73 4.17 19.22 -6.13
C ALA A 73 3.01 18.38 -6.74
N GLU A 74 3.01 18.24 -8.06
CA GLU A 74 2.03 17.42 -8.78
C GLU A 74 2.18 15.92 -8.44
N ASP A 75 3.41 15.40 -8.40
CA ASP A 75 3.67 14.01 -7.97
C ASP A 75 3.09 13.74 -6.57
N TYR A 76 3.26 14.67 -5.62
CA TYR A 76 2.71 14.54 -4.27
C TYR A 76 1.19 14.60 -4.25
N ASN A 77 0.59 15.49 -5.03
CA ASN A 77 -0.86 15.64 -5.10
C ASN A 77 -1.54 14.44 -5.75
N ASP A 78 -0.97 13.91 -6.83
CA ASP A 78 -1.50 12.73 -7.52
C ASP A 78 -1.37 11.48 -6.65
N PHE A 79 -0.25 11.36 -5.94
CA PHE A 79 -0.08 10.30 -4.97
C PHE A 79 -1.13 10.38 -3.86
N TYR A 80 -1.38 11.60 -3.32
CA TYR A 80 -2.40 11.79 -2.30
C TYR A 80 -3.79 11.38 -2.77
N LYS A 81 -4.22 11.82 -3.96
CA LYS A 81 -5.53 11.46 -4.53
C LYS A 81 -5.69 9.93 -4.67
N THR A 82 -4.67 9.27 -5.18
CA THR A 82 -4.67 7.82 -5.34
C THR A 82 -4.68 7.09 -3.99
N PHE A 83 -3.91 7.60 -3.04
CA PHE A 83 -3.73 7.00 -1.72
C PHE A 83 -4.94 7.18 -0.80
N SER A 84 -5.52 8.39 -0.79
CA SER A 84 -6.63 8.77 0.10
C SER A 84 -8.00 8.54 -0.50
N HIS A 85 -8.07 8.30 -1.82
CA HIS A 85 -9.30 8.30 -2.62
C HIS A 85 -10.08 9.62 -2.50
N ASP A 86 -9.38 10.72 -2.17
CA ASP A 86 -9.93 12.06 -2.09
C ASP A 86 -9.70 12.77 -3.44
N GLY A 87 -10.74 13.34 -4.01
CA GLY A 87 -10.66 14.05 -5.29
C GLY A 87 -10.00 15.44 -5.17
N THR A 88 -9.92 15.99 -3.94
CA THR A 88 -9.31 17.30 -3.68
C THR A 88 -7.82 17.16 -3.36
N PRO A 89 -6.99 18.16 -3.69
CA PRO A 89 -5.59 18.16 -3.29
C PRO A 89 -5.46 18.36 -1.77
N PRO A 90 -4.37 17.93 -1.15
CA PRO A 90 -4.12 18.18 0.26
C PRO A 90 -3.81 19.66 0.50
N LEU A 91 -4.13 20.15 1.68
CA LEU A 91 -3.75 21.50 2.12
C LEU A 91 -2.22 21.65 2.18
N MET A 92 -1.54 20.63 2.68
CA MET A 92 -0.08 20.56 2.74
C MET A 92 0.39 19.11 2.85
N TYR A 93 1.67 18.92 2.55
CA TYR A 93 2.36 17.65 2.81
C TYR A 93 3.69 17.86 3.50
N VAL A 94 4.14 16.84 4.25
CA VAL A 94 5.44 16.80 4.91
C VAL A 94 6.11 15.49 4.55
N HIS A 95 7.23 15.57 3.84
CA HIS A 95 8.03 14.39 3.46
C HIS A 95 9.37 14.47 4.23
N THR A 96 9.64 13.51 5.09
CA THR A 96 10.89 13.45 5.87
C THR A 96 11.57 12.11 5.71
N HIS A 97 12.89 12.14 5.80
CA HIS A 97 13.74 10.98 5.95
C HIS A 97 14.61 11.21 7.17
N ALA A 98 14.51 10.34 8.14
CA ALA A 98 15.30 10.39 9.37
C ALA A 98 16.33 9.27 9.32
N GLU A 99 17.58 9.65 9.60
CA GLU A 99 18.72 8.75 9.77
C GLU A 99 19.23 8.87 11.20
N GLY A 100 19.49 7.74 11.86
CA GLY A 100 19.96 7.72 13.24
C GLY A 100 19.96 6.32 13.82
N THR A 101 19.57 6.21 15.09
CA THR A 101 19.37 4.90 15.75
C THR A 101 18.21 4.12 15.14
N GLN A 102 17.29 4.80 14.51
CA GLN A 102 16.21 4.24 13.70
C GLN A 102 16.13 5.00 12.38
N GLU A 103 16.09 4.26 11.28
CA GLU A 103 15.94 4.81 9.96
C GLU A 103 14.48 4.66 9.49
N TYR A 104 13.86 5.79 9.16
CA TYR A 104 12.50 5.78 8.64
C TYR A 104 12.23 6.95 7.70
N THR A 105 11.28 6.75 6.81
CA THR A 105 10.77 7.78 5.91
C THR A 105 9.31 8.02 6.25
N THR A 106 8.89 9.29 6.31
CA THR A 106 7.48 9.65 6.46
C THR A 106 7.01 10.53 5.31
N LEU A 107 5.78 10.31 4.89
CA LEU A 107 5.07 11.18 3.97
C LEU A 107 3.67 11.42 4.53
N PHE A 108 3.48 12.56 5.16
CA PHE A 108 2.22 12.96 5.78
C PHE A 108 1.51 14.00 4.94
N TYR A 109 0.19 13.94 4.96
CA TYR A 109 -0.70 14.87 4.30
C TYR A 109 -1.73 15.41 5.29
N VAL A 110 -2.01 16.69 5.18
CA VAL A 110 -3.14 17.34 5.84
C VAL A 110 -4.23 17.50 4.78
N PRO A 111 -5.39 16.84 4.92
CA PRO A 111 -6.53 17.04 4.03
C PRO A 111 -6.98 18.51 4.02
N GLU A 112 -7.51 18.98 2.90
CA GLU A 112 -8.11 20.32 2.83
C GLU A 112 -9.34 20.44 3.74
N GLN A 113 -10.10 19.34 3.85
CA GLN A 113 -11.26 19.24 4.74
C GLN A 113 -11.06 18.15 5.76
N ALA A 114 -11.42 18.42 7.01
CA ALA A 114 -11.41 17.40 8.05
C ALA A 114 -12.40 16.28 7.70
N PRO A 115 -12.01 14.99 7.84
CA PRO A 115 -12.94 13.89 7.63
C PRO A 115 -14.17 14.04 8.54
N PHE A 116 -15.37 13.90 7.96
CA PHE A 116 -16.64 14.11 8.69
C PHE A 116 -16.84 13.09 9.81
N ASP A 117 -16.27 11.91 9.68
CA ASP A 117 -16.33 10.80 10.64
C ASP A 117 -15.17 10.78 11.64
N MET A 118 -14.32 11.81 11.63
CA MET A 118 -13.10 11.90 12.44
C MET A 118 -13.33 11.66 13.95
N TYR A 119 -14.51 11.99 14.44
CA TYR A 119 -14.87 11.84 15.86
C TYR A 119 -15.61 10.54 16.19
N HIS A 120 -15.86 9.69 15.20
CA HIS A 120 -16.48 8.39 15.43
C HIS A 120 -15.49 7.43 16.09
N ALA A 121 -16.01 6.50 16.90
CA ALA A 121 -15.18 5.52 17.63
C ALA A 121 -14.42 4.58 16.69
N ASP A 122 -15.02 4.27 15.54
CA ASP A 122 -14.46 3.36 14.53
C ASP A 122 -13.62 4.07 13.46
N TYR A 123 -13.34 5.38 13.64
CA TYR A 123 -12.55 6.14 12.70
C TYR A 123 -11.12 5.58 12.57
N LYS A 124 -10.68 5.36 11.35
CA LYS A 124 -9.31 4.98 11.01
C LYS A 124 -8.56 6.21 10.49
N SER A 125 -7.39 6.47 11.04
CA SER A 125 -6.62 7.69 10.74
C SER A 125 -6.15 7.80 9.29
N GLY A 126 -6.22 6.71 8.50
CA GLY A 126 -5.69 6.70 7.14
C GLY A 126 -4.16 6.80 7.07
N LEU A 127 -3.49 6.50 8.20
CA LEU A 127 -2.05 6.37 8.25
C LEU A 127 -1.67 4.90 8.00
N LYS A 128 -0.71 4.66 7.10
CA LYS A 128 -0.24 3.32 6.77
C LYS A 128 1.19 3.12 7.23
N LEU A 129 1.43 2.04 7.96
CA LEU A 129 2.76 1.62 8.36
C LEU A 129 3.31 0.60 7.35
N TYR A 130 4.50 0.88 6.88
CA TYR A 130 5.31 -0.01 6.05
C TYR A 130 6.62 -0.35 6.76
N VAL A 131 7.15 -1.52 6.46
CA VAL A 131 8.52 -1.91 6.81
C VAL A 131 9.20 -2.38 5.54
N LYS A 132 10.27 -1.69 5.14
CA LYS A 132 10.99 -1.99 3.88
C LYS A 132 10.04 -2.06 2.68
N ARG A 133 9.10 -1.11 2.60
CA ARG A 133 8.05 -0.99 1.57
C ARG A 133 6.99 -2.10 1.57
N VAL A 134 7.01 -2.99 2.57
CA VAL A 134 5.96 -4.00 2.77
C VAL A 134 4.90 -3.43 3.70
N PHE A 135 3.64 -3.46 3.28
CA PHE A 135 2.52 -2.99 4.09
C PHE A 135 2.33 -3.86 5.34
N ILE A 136 2.23 -3.21 6.50
CA ILE A 136 2.04 -3.86 7.80
C ILE A 136 0.62 -3.65 8.32
N THR A 137 0.23 -2.39 8.50
CA THR A 137 -1.09 -2.04 9.07
C THR A 137 -1.54 -0.64 8.64
N ASP A 138 -2.85 -0.42 8.68
CA ASP A 138 -3.51 0.87 8.50
C ASP A 138 -4.40 1.23 9.71
N ASP A 139 -4.31 0.48 10.80
CA ASP A 139 -5.16 0.63 11.99
C ASP A 139 -4.34 0.69 13.28
N ASP A 140 -3.19 1.37 13.26
CA ASP A 140 -2.43 1.64 14.47
C ASP A 140 -2.76 3.04 14.99
N ARG A 141 -3.54 3.08 16.08
CA ARG A 141 -4.02 4.33 16.71
C ARG A 141 -2.93 5.02 17.55
N GLU A 142 -1.80 4.35 17.78
CA GLU A 142 -0.73 4.87 18.62
C GLU A 142 0.37 5.56 17.81
N LEU A 143 0.36 5.45 16.48
CA LEU A 143 1.34 6.09 15.60
C LEU A 143 1.30 7.61 15.67
N LEU A 144 0.13 8.19 15.93
CA LEU A 144 -0.04 9.63 16.10
C LEU A 144 -0.95 9.94 17.30
N PRO A 145 -0.68 11.07 17.99
CA PRO A 145 -1.59 11.58 19.01
C PRO A 145 -3.00 11.78 18.47
N ALA A 146 -4.02 11.57 19.31
CA ALA A 146 -5.43 11.63 18.91
C ALA A 146 -5.85 12.96 18.25
N TYR A 147 -5.20 14.08 18.57
CA TYR A 147 -5.48 15.37 17.95
C TYR A 147 -4.96 15.50 16.52
N LEU A 148 -4.07 14.59 16.06
CA LEU A 148 -3.57 14.51 14.70
C LEU A 148 -4.25 13.41 13.87
N ARG A 149 -5.36 12.83 14.34
CA ARG A 149 -6.05 11.73 13.67
C ARG A 149 -6.51 12.04 12.23
N PHE A 150 -6.63 13.32 11.88
CA PHE A 150 -6.97 13.76 10.53
C PHE A 150 -5.80 13.60 9.53
N VAL A 151 -4.57 13.46 10.01
CA VAL A 151 -3.40 13.28 9.17
C VAL A 151 -3.49 11.92 8.47
N ARG A 152 -3.22 11.94 7.16
CA ARG A 152 -3.13 10.74 6.33
C ARG A 152 -1.70 10.58 5.84
N GLY A 153 -1.31 9.36 5.47
CA GLY A 153 0.01 9.19 4.90
C GLY A 153 0.68 7.88 5.23
N ILE A 154 2.01 7.92 5.19
CA ILE A 154 2.85 6.74 5.25
C ILE A 154 3.98 6.96 6.25
N ILE A 155 4.26 5.91 7.02
CA ILE A 155 5.51 5.70 7.75
C ILE A 155 6.14 4.43 7.19
N ASP A 156 7.40 4.49 6.77
CA ASP A 156 8.15 3.34 6.26
C ASP A 156 9.48 3.21 7.00
N SER A 157 9.59 2.19 7.85
CA SER A 157 10.79 1.91 8.65
C SER A 157 11.71 0.93 7.92
N GLU A 158 13.04 1.18 8.00
CA GLU A 158 14.05 0.24 7.52
C GLU A 158 14.52 -0.75 8.61
N ASP A 159 14.35 -0.39 9.87
CA ASP A 159 14.96 -1.11 11.00
C ASP A 159 14.01 -2.08 11.70
N LEU A 160 12.69 -1.87 11.58
CA LEU A 160 11.73 -2.78 12.19
C LEU A 160 11.84 -4.18 11.56
N PRO A 161 11.89 -5.24 12.37
CA PRO A 161 11.95 -6.60 11.84
C PRO A 161 10.66 -6.92 11.08
N LEU A 162 10.82 -7.41 9.85
CA LEU A 162 9.73 -8.03 9.10
C LEU A 162 9.38 -9.35 9.77
N ASN A 163 8.37 -9.34 10.63
CA ASN A 163 7.80 -10.58 11.13
C ASN A 163 6.54 -10.94 10.36
N VAL A 164 6.54 -12.11 9.77
CA VAL A 164 5.42 -12.62 8.97
C VAL A 164 4.13 -12.75 9.80
N SER A 165 4.25 -13.01 11.09
CA SER A 165 3.10 -13.15 12.00
C SER A 165 2.51 -11.82 12.49
N ARG A 166 3.19 -10.69 12.26
CA ARG A 166 2.80 -9.33 12.74
C ARG A 166 2.72 -9.16 14.27
N GLU A 167 2.96 -10.20 15.04
CA GLU A 167 2.84 -10.20 16.51
C GLU A 167 3.99 -9.42 17.18
N ILE A 168 5.19 -9.39 16.56
CA ILE A 168 6.36 -8.72 17.15
C ILE A 168 6.27 -7.19 17.05
N LEU A 169 5.56 -6.64 16.07
CA LEU A 169 5.38 -5.19 15.98
C LEU A 169 4.55 -4.62 17.14
N GLN A 170 3.75 -5.44 17.78
CA GLN A 170 2.98 -5.08 18.98
C GLN A 170 3.83 -5.12 20.27
N GLN A 171 4.98 -5.78 20.27
CA GLN A 171 5.84 -5.94 21.46
C GLN A 171 7.05 -4.97 21.50
N ASN A 172 7.41 -4.32 20.40
CA ASN A 172 8.51 -3.34 20.34
C ASN A 172 7.97 -1.90 20.47
N ARG A 173 7.29 -1.65 21.58
CA ARG A 173 6.87 -0.32 22.03
C ARG A 173 7.89 0.30 22.95
#